data_45708c74c452915fbd094b36f73163e5
#
_entry.id   45708c74c452915fbd094b36f73163e5
#
_cell.length_a   1.000
_cell.length_b   1.000
_cell.length_c   1.000
_cell.angle_alpha   90.00
_cell.angle_beta   90.00
_cell.angle_gamma   90.00
#
_symmetry.space_group_name_H-M   'P 1'
#
loop_
_entity.id
_entity.type
_entity.pdbx_description
1 polymer ?
#
loop_
_entity_poly.entity_id
_entity_poly.type
_entity_poly.pdbx_seq_one_letter_code
_entity_poly.pdbx_strand_id
1 'polypeptide(L)'
;SQLGMALARALREEGAETLSVCRSSEGLARCGEAGLCCLSLGEPESLPERCRGLFGEPPAHLVDLMHSRFESLIAGAAPEAIMEWAAVDIGLRARLVRAVGRSMLARRFGRCVFVSSSAAECPVEGQGYYASAKLAGEALYRSLAVELSGRGITACSLRLSWLDAGRGAA
;
A
#
# COMPACT_ATOMS: atom_id res chain seq x y z
N SER A 1 -3.01 8.81 -4.67
CA SER A 1 -2.04 8.96 -5.79
C SER A 1 -2.74 8.82 -7.13
N GLN A 2 -2.20 9.39 -8.20
CA GLN A 2 -2.75 9.23 -9.56
C GLN A 2 -2.77 7.75 -9.97
N LEU A 3 -1.69 7.03 -9.75
CA LEU A 3 -1.60 5.60 -10.01
C LEU A 3 -2.70 4.81 -9.27
N GLY A 4 -2.92 5.09 -8.00
CA GLY A 4 -3.97 4.41 -7.22
C GLY A 4 -5.37 4.66 -7.75
N MET A 5 -5.67 5.87 -8.20
CA MET A 5 -6.96 6.20 -8.80
C MET A 5 -7.15 5.55 -10.17
N ALA A 6 -6.12 5.54 -11.02
CA ALA A 6 -6.15 4.86 -12.31
C ALA A 6 -6.38 3.35 -12.14
N LEU A 7 -5.66 2.73 -11.21
CA LEU A 7 -5.83 1.31 -10.89
C LEU A 7 -7.26 1.00 -10.36
N ALA A 8 -7.77 1.82 -9.46
CA ALA A 8 -9.11 1.60 -8.90
C ALA A 8 -10.20 1.71 -9.97
N ARG A 9 -10.05 2.63 -10.94
CA ARG A 9 -10.97 2.74 -12.08
C ARG A 9 -10.88 1.50 -12.98
N ALA A 10 -9.67 1.11 -13.38
CA ALA A 10 -9.47 -0.06 -14.23
C ALA A 10 -10.04 -1.35 -13.60
N LEU A 11 -9.82 -1.56 -12.31
CA LEU A 11 -10.39 -2.71 -11.59
C LEU A 11 -11.93 -2.69 -11.57
N ARG A 12 -12.54 -1.51 -11.42
CA ARG A 12 -14.00 -1.37 -11.48
C ARG A 12 -14.56 -1.62 -12.89
N GLU A 13 -13.86 -1.16 -13.92
CA GLU A 13 -14.22 -1.41 -15.32
C GLU A 13 -14.20 -2.91 -15.64
N GLU A 14 -13.29 -3.67 -15.00
CA GLU A 14 -13.25 -5.14 -15.05
C GLU A 14 -14.27 -5.82 -14.11
N GLY A 15 -15.15 -5.07 -13.46
CA GLY A 15 -16.22 -5.60 -12.61
C GLY A 15 -15.80 -5.93 -11.18
N ALA A 16 -14.61 -5.55 -10.73
CA ALA A 16 -14.19 -5.79 -9.35
C ALA A 16 -14.78 -4.77 -8.37
N GLU A 17 -15.33 -5.25 -7.26
CA GLU A 17 -15.67 -4.40 -6.12
C GLU A 17 -14.38 -3.86 -5.50
N THR A 18 -14.19 -2.54 -5.56
CA THR A 18 -12.93 -1.89 -5.23
C THR A 18 -13.11 -0.84 -4.16
N LEU A 19 -12.33 -0.94 -3.10
CA LEU A 19 -12.23 0.06 -2.03
C LEU A 19 -10.89 0.77 -2.08
N SER A 20 -10.93 2.08 -2.28
CA SER A 20 -9.75 2.95 -2.17
C SER A 20 -9.55 3.38 -0.71
N VAL A 21 -8.43 3.01 -0.10
CA VAL A 21 -8.11 3.39 1.27
C VAL A 21 -7.11 4.54 1.28
N CYS A 22 -7.48 5.65 1.90
CA CYS A 22 -6.71 6.88 1.91
C CYS A 22 -6.24 7.23 3.32
N ARG A 23 -5.01 7.76 3.45
CA ARG A 23 -4.47 8.26 4.73
C ARG A 23 -4.81 9.72 5.00
N SER A 24 -5.04 10.52 3.97
CA SER A 24 -5.30 11.96 4.09
C SER A 24 -6.70 12.34 3.64
N SER A 25 -7.23 13.42 4.21
CA SER A 25 -8.49 14.02 3.80
C SER A 25 -8.48 14.45 2.33
N GLU A 26 -7.36 15.00 1.84
CA GLU A 26 -7.17 15.34 0.43
C GLU A 26 -7.28 14.11 -0.48
N GLY A 27 -6.71 12.97 -0.06
CA GLY A 27 -6.83 11.71 -0.78
C GLY A 27 -8.28 11.21 -0.84
N LEU A 28 -9.02 11.33 0.26
CA LEU A 28 -10.43 10.99 0.33
C LEU A 28 -11.28 11.87 -0.60
N ALA A 29 -11.09 13.20 -0.54
CA ALA A 29 -11.81 14.14 -1.39
C ALA A 29 -11.61 13.81 -2.88
N ARG A 30 -10.37 13.64 -3.31
CA ARG A 30 -10.06 13.27 -4.72
C ARG A 30 -10.67 11.93 -5.15
N CYS A 31 -10.70 10.93 -4.27
CA CYS A 31 -11.35 9.66 -4.58
C CYS A 31 -12.87 9.81 -4.69
N GLY A 32 -13.49 10.60 -3.79
CA GLY A 32 -14.93 10.91 -3.83
C GLY A 32 -15.31 11.67 -5.10
N GLU A 33 -14.57 12.73 -5.46
CA GLU A 33 -14.77 13.49 -6.72
C GLU A 33 -14.64 12.60 -7.96
N ALA A 34 -13.78 11.58 -7.90
CA ALA A 34 -13.62 10.58 -8.95
C ALA A 34 -14.70 9.48 -8.95
N GLY A 35 -15.70 9.54 -8.06
CA GLY A 35 -16.77 8.55 -7.92
C GLY A 35 -16.28 7.17 -7.44
N LEU A 36 -15.12 7.11 -6.78
CA LEU A 36 -14.57 5.87 -6.24
C LEU A 36 -15.10 5.60 -4.82
N CYS A 37 -15.43 4.35 -4.53
CA CYS A 37 -15.68 3.93 -3.16
C CYS A 37 -14.40 4.12 -2.34
N CYS A 38 -14.46 4.91 -1.27
CA CYS A 38 -13.25 5.26 -0.51
C CYS A 38 -13.51 5.36 0.99
N LEU A 39 -12.47 5.03 1.77
CA LEU A 39 -12.45 5.16 3.22
C LEU A 39 -11.13 5.76 3.71
N SER A 40 -11.16 6.41 4.85
CA SER A 40 -9.96 6.69 5.61
C SER A 40 -9.35 5.39 6.12
N LEU A 41 -8.03 5.26 6.09
CA LEU A 41 -7.36 4.06 6.60
C LEU A 41 -7.71 3.82 8.07
N GLY A 42 -7.69 4.86 8.91
CA GLY A 42 -7.93 4.71 10.34
C GLY A 42 -7.00 3.67 10.95
N GLU A 43 -7.56 2.79 11.77
CA GLU A 43 -6.85 1.65 12.32
C GLU A 43 -6.85 0.49 11.32
N PRO A 44 -5.68 0.03 10.84
CA PRO A 44 -5.59 -1.04 9.83
C PRO A 44 -6.30 -2.33 10.24
N GLU A 45 -6.33 -2.61 11.54
CA GLU A 45 -6.96 -3.80 12.11
C GLU A 45 -8.47 -3.86 11.87
N SER A 46 -9.12 -2.72 11.74
CA SER A 46 -10.56 -2.63 11.45
C SER A 46 -10.90 -2.80 9.96
N LEU A 47 -9.90 -2.71 9.06
CA LEU A 47 -10.14 -2.68 7.62
C LEU A 47 -10.88 -3.93 7.09
N PRO A 48 -10.56 -5.16 7.49
CA PRO A 48 -11.29 -6.34 7.02
C PRO A 48 -12.77 -6.31 7.35
N GLU A 49 -13.15 -5.87 8.55
CA GLU A 49 -14.56 -5.77 8.96
C GLU A 49 -15.27 -4.60 8.26
N ARG A 50 -14.58 -3.50 8.03
CA ARG A 50 -15.13 -2.36 7.27
C ARG A 50 -15.42 -2.76 5.82
N CYS A 51 -14.53 -3.55 5.19
CA CYS A 51 -14.77 -4.12 3.87
C CYS A 51 -16.00 -5.05 3.89
N ARG A 52 -16.11 -5.92 4.90
CA ARG A 52 -17.27 -6.80 5.06
C ARG A 52 -18.57 -6.02 5.21
N GLY A 53 -18.56 -4.93 5.95
CA GLY A 53 -19.74 -4.06 6.10
C GLY A 53 -20.19 -3.39 4.79
N LEU A 54 -19.26 -3.13 3.86
CA LEU A 54 -19.55 -2.49 2.57
C LEU A 54 -19.93 -3.49 1.47
N PHE A 55 -19.26 -4.64 1.42
CA PHE A 55 -19.33 -5.58 0.31
C PHE A 55 -19.83 -6.99 0.72
N GLY A 56 -20.23 -7.17 1.98
CA GLY A 56 -20.62 -8.50 2.51
C GLY A 56 -19.44 -9.40 2.85
N GLU A 57 -18.24 -9.11 2.35
CA GLU A 57 -17.05 -9.94 2.47
C GLU A 57 -15.79 -9.14 2.83
N PRO A 58 -14.83 -9.74 3.57
CA PRO A 58 -13.55 -9.10 3.79
C PRO A 58 -12.69 -9.11 2.51
N PRO A 59 -11.61 -8.32 2.43
CA PRO A 59 -10.83 -8.18 1.22
C PRO A 59 -10.18 -9.51 0.80
N ALA A 60 -10.37 -9.89 -0.45
CA ALA A 60 -9.70 -11.02 -1.09
C ALA A 60 -8.39 -10.61 -1.78
N HIS A 61 -8.28 -9.33 -2.14
CA HIS A 61 -7.14 -8.76 -2.85
C HIS A 61 -6.64 -7.52 -2.11
N LEU A 62 -5.33 -7.33 -2.06
CA LEU A 62 -4.67 -6.14 -1.52
C LEU A 62 -3.65 -5.63 -2.53
N VAL A 63 -3.81 -4.38 -2.97
CA VAL A 63 -2.75 -3.66 -3.68
C VAL A 63 -2.26 -2.52 -2.80
N ASP A 64 -1.04 -2.64 -2.31
CA ASP A 64 -0.42 -1.65 -1.42
C ASP A 64 0.43 -0.67 -2.24
N LEU A 65 -0.06 0.56 -2.36
CA LEU A 65 0.64 1.70 -2.97
C LEU A 65 1.07 2.71 -1.90
N MET A 66 0.99 2.35 -0.63
CA MET A 66 1.21 3.28 0.47
C MET A 66 2.68 3.72 0.53
N HIS A 67 2.89 5.01 0.68
CA HIS A 67 4.17 5.62 1.05
C HIS A 67 3.93 7.00 1.65
N SER A 68 4.86 7.47 2.49
CA SER A 68 4.92 8.89 2.89
C SER A 68 5.56 9.71 1.77
N ARG A 69 5.54 11.03 1.94
CA ARG A 69 6.29 11.96 1.06
C ARG A 69 7.61 12.39 1.71
N PHE A 70 8.07 11.62 2.68
CA PHE A 70 9.28 11.97 3.41
C PHE A 70 10.51 11.70 2.53
N GLU A 71 11.19 12.77 2.18
CA GLU A 71 12.47 12.77 1.44
C GLU A 71 13.44 13.68 2.20
N SER A 72 14.62 13.16 2.47
CA SER A 72 15.70 13.89 3.15
C SER A 72 17.03 13.19 2.89
N LEU A 73 18.11 13.95 2.99
CA LEU A 73 19.45 13.35 3.11
C LEU A 73 19.48 12.52 4.40
N ILE A 74 20.13 11.37 4.34
CA ILE A 74 20.18 10.45 5.49
C ILE A 74 20.77 11.13 6.73
N ALA A 75 21.87 11.86 6.57
CA ALA A 75 22.52 12.56 7.66
C ALA A 75 21.86 13.89 8.07
N GLY A 76 20.90 14.38 7.29
CA GLY A 76 20.25 15.66 7.52
C GLY A 76 18.84 15.59 8.09
N ALA A 77 18.28 14.39 8.23
CA ALA A 77 16.92 14.22 8.72
C ALA A 77 16.83 14.46 10.24
N ALA A 78 15.80 15.19 10.68
CA ALA A 78 15.51 15.35 12.09
C ALA A 78 15.06 14.02 12.71
N PRO A 79 15.50 13.69 13.95
CA PRO A 79 15.15 12.43 14.61
C PRO A 79 13.64 12.19 14.70
N GLU A 80 12.85 13.22 14.98
CA GLU A 80 11.39 13.14 15.08
C GLU A 80 10.77 12.77 13.74
N ALA A 81 11.26 13.34 12.64
CA ALA A 81 10.78 13.03 11.29
C ALA A 81 11.14 11.58 10.88
N ILE A 82 12.29 11.08 11.32
CA ILE A 82 12.67 9.66 11.12
C ILE A 82 11.71 8.74 11.85
N MET A 83 11.35 9.06 13.09
CA MET A 83 10.39 8.26 13.87
C MET A 83 9.00 8.24 13.25
N GLU A 84 8.52 9.41 12.77
CA GLU A 84 7.25 9.51 12.06
C GLU A 84 7.26 8.70 10.75
N TRP A 85 8.31 8.83 9.95
CA TRP A 85 8.50 8.02 8.75
C TRP A 85 8.47 6.52 9.07
N ALA A 86 9.20 6.08 10.07
CA ALA A 86 9.24 4.66 10.46
C ALA A 86 7.87 4.17 10.91
N ALA A 87 7.14 4.95 11.70
CA ALA A 87 5.79 4.63 12.15
C ALA A 87 4.82 4.48 10.97
N VAL A 88 4.92 5.37 9.97
CA VAL A 88 4.02 5.39 8.81
C VAL A 88 4.43 4.37 7.75
N ASP A 89 5.67 4.40 7.28
CA ASP A 89 6.07 3.61 6.11
C ASP A 89 6.45 2.17 6.44
N ILE A 90 6.79 1.89 7.70
CA ILE A 90 7.12 0.55 8.18
C ILE A 90 6.02 0.02 9.09
N GLY A 91 5.77 0.70 10.22
CA GLY A 91 4.87 0.20 11.25
C GLY A 91 3.41 0.07 10.78
N LEU A 92 2.87 1.12 10.17
CA LEU A 92 1.49 1.11 9.67
C LEU A 92 1.30 0.07 8.55
N ARG A 93 2.29 -0.07 7.65
CA ARG A 93 2.27 -1.11 6.61
C ARG A 93 2.28 -2.51 7.22
N ALA A 94 3.16 -2.76 8.18
CA ALA A 94 3.22 -4.07 8.85
C ALA A 94 1.89 -4.43 9.53
N ARG A 95 1.23 -3.47 10.18
CA ARG A 95 -0.10 -3.64 10.77
C ARG A 95 -1.15 -3.94 9.70
N LEU A 96 -1.13 -3.24 8.56
CA LEU A 96 -2.03 -3.48 7.43
C LEU A 96 -1.87 -4.89 6.87
N VAL A 97 -0.63 -5.29 6.56
CA VAL A 97 -0.32 -6.63 6.03
C VAL A 97 -0.75 -7.72 7.01
N ARG A 98 -0.50 -7.52 8.31
CA ARG A 98 -0.96 -8.44 9.36
C ARG A 98 -2.48 -8.55 9.39
N ALA A 99 -3.20 -7.44 9.40
CA ALA A 99 -4.66 -7.44 9.51
C ALA A 99 -5.32 -8.13 8.32
N VAL A 100 -4.94 -7.73 7.10
CA VAL A 100 -5.48 -8.31 5.86
C VAL A 100 -5.03 -9.75 5.69
N GLY A 101 -3.77 -10.08 5.95
CA GLY A 101 -3.24 -11.44 5.88
C GLY A 101 -3.96 -12.41 6.82
N ARG A 102 -4.28 -12.00 8.05
CA ARG A 102 -5.10 -12.81 8.98
C ARG A 102 -6.51 -13.07 8.45
N SER A 103 -7.14 -12.07 7.86
CA SER A 103 -8.46 -12.20 7.25
C SER A 103 -8.44 -13.15 6.05
N MET A 104 -7.44 -13.03 5.18
CA MET A 104 -7.24 -13.92 4.04
C MET A 104 -6.94 -15.36 4.49
N LEU A 105 -6.16 -15.54 5.57
CA LEU A 105 -5.85 -16.86 6.14
C LEU A 105 -7.11 -17.60 6.59
N ALA A 106 -8.05 -16.91 7.23
CA ALA A 106 -9.32 -17.47 7.67
C ALA A 106 -10.16 -18.03 6.49
N ARG A 107 -10.02 -17.40 5.31
CA ARG A 107 -10.72 -17.83 4.08
C ARG A 107 -9.91 -18.80 3.22
N ARG A 108 -8.64 -19.02 3.53
CA ARG A 108 -7.70 -19.78 2.73
C ARG A 108 -7.59 -19.28 1.28
N PHE A 109 -7.74 -17.97 1.12
CA PHE A 109 -7.61 -17.29 -0.18
C PHE A 109 -7.17 -15.84 0.02
N GLY A 110 -6.20 -15.41 -0.76
CA GLY A 110 -5.74 -14.01 -0.81
C GLY A 110 -4.70 -13.76 -1.90
N ARG A 111 -4.73 -12.55 -2.46
CA ARG A 111 -3.76 -12.07 -3.45
C ARG A 111 -3.27 -10.70 -3.04
N CYS A 112 -1.98 -10.58 -2.80
CA CYS A 112 -1.37 -9.34 -2.35
C CYS A 112 -0.31 -8.87 -3.34
N VAL A 113 -0.39 -7.61 -3.72
CA VAL A 113 0.62 -6.95 -4.56
C VAL A 113 1.15 -5.72 -3.83
N PHE A 114 2.44 -5.67 -3.61
CA PHE A 114 3.13 -4.49 -3.13
C PHE A 114 3.73 -3.72 -4.31
N VAL A 115 3.36 -2.46 -4.45
CA VAL A 115 3.94 -1.59 -5.47
C VAL A 115 5.21 -0.95 -4.92
N SER A 116 6.33 -1.50 -5.32
CA SER A 116 7.68 -1.05 -5.02
C SER A 116 8.18 -0.06 -6.08
N SER A 117 9.47 0.20 -6.09
CA SER A 117 10.12 1.14 -6.98
C SER A 117 11.52 0.64 -7.36
N SER A 118 12.00 1.02 -8.54
CA SER A 118 13.41 0.84 -8.93
C SER A 118 14.38 1.54 -7.95
N ALA A 119 13.94 2.59 -7.26
CA ALA A 119 14.71 3.25 -6.20
C ALA A 119 15.06 2.32 -5.03
N ALA A 120 14.35 1.20 -4.86
CA ALA A 120 14.71 0.17 -3.88
C ALA A 120 16.08 -0.46 -4.16
N GLU A 121 16.49 -0.53 -5.43
CA GLU A 121 17.78 -1.06 -5.85
C GLU A 121 18.80 0.04 -6.12
N CYS A 122 18.38 1.11 -6.79
CA CYS A 122 19.24 2.22 -7.20
C CYS A 122 18.66 3.53 -6.63
N PRO A 123 18.87 3.82 -5.34
CA PRO A 123 18.40 5.08 -4.76
C PRO A 123 19.19 6.26 -5.31
N VAL A 124 18.53 7.39 -5.51
CA VAL A 124 19.17 8.66 -5.80
C VAL A 124 19.24 9.52 -4.54
N GLU A 125 20.02 10.60 -4.60
CA GLU A 125 20.19 11.54 -3.49
C GLU A 125 18.83 12.02 -2.95
N GLY A 126 18.67 12.04 -1.63
CA GLY A 126 17.43 12.41 -0.95
C GLY A 126 16.37 11.30 -0.87
N GLN A 127 16.52 10.20 -1.59
CA GLN A 127 15.55 9.10 -1.63
C GLN A 127 15.90 7.92 -0.70
N GLY A 128 16.90 8.04 0.16
CA GLY A 128 17.32 6.92 1.01
C GLY A 128 16.21 6.38 1.91
N TYR A 129 15.41 7.23 2.54
CA TYR A 129 14.27 6.82 3.35
C TYR A 129 13.15 6.18 2.52
N TYR A 130 12.86 6.73 1.33
CA TYR A 130 11.91 6.15 0.39
C TYR A 130 12.35 4.75 -0.06
N ALA A 131 13.61 4.60 -0.48
CA ALA A 131 14.19 3.33 -0.89
C ALA A 131 14.14 2.29 0.24
N SER A 132 14.52 2.69 1.46
CA SER A 132 14.46 1.85 2.66
C SER A 132 13.03 1.38 2.95
N ALA A 133 12.03 2.25 2.84
CA ALA A 133 10.63 1.88 3.02
C ALA A 133 10.14 0.89 1.95
N LYS A 134 10.61 1.04 0.69
CA LYS A 134 10.28 0.09 -0.38
C LYS A 134 10.93 -1.27 -0.15
N LEU A 135 12.20 -1.32 0.24
CA LEU A 135 12.87 -2.58 0.61
C LEU A 135 12.21 -3.27 1.80
N ALA A 136 11.85 -2.53 2.85
CA ALA A 136 11.12 -3.08 3.99
C ALA A 136 9.76 -3.65 3.58
N GLY A 137 9.02 -2.96 2.70
CA GLY A 137 7.78 -3.46 2.13
C GLY A 137 7.99 -4.76 1.34
N GLU A 138 8.98 -4.81 0.47
CA GLU A 138 9.31 -6.05 -0.28
C GLU A 138 9.62 -7.22 0.65
N ALA A 139 10.38 -6.98 1.72
CA ALA A 139 10.69 -8.01 2.71
C ALA A 139 9.42 -8.51 3.41
N LEU A 140 8.51 -7.62 3.84
CA LEU A 140 7.24 -8.00 4.46
C LEU A 140 6.36 -8.86 3.54
N TYR A 141 6.19 -8.45 2.28
CA TYR A 141 5.36 -9.19 1.33
C TYR A 141 5.99 -10.50 0.90
N ARG A 142 7.32 -10.58 0.81
CA ARG A 142 8.04 -11.83 0.58
C ARG A 142 7.85 -12.79 1.75
N SER A 143 7.97 -12.33 2.99
CA SER A 143 7.73 -13.15 4.19
C SER A 143 6.30 -13.65 4.22
N LEU A 144 5.32 -12.79 3.96
CA LEU A 144 3.91 -13.17 3.86
C LEU A 144 3.70 -14.29 2.83
N ALA A 145 4.35 -14.19 1.66
CA ALA A 145 4.27 -15.21 0.62
C ALA A 145 4.82 -16.55 1.09
N VAL A 146 5.99 -16.55 1.75
CA VAL A 146 6.63 -17.78 2.27
C VAL A 146 5.76 -18.42 3.36
N GLU A 147 5.26 -17.62 4.29
CA GLU A 147 4.48 -18.10 5.44
C GLU A 147 3.11 -18.66 5.04
N LEU A 148 2.47 -18.07 4.02
CA LEU A 148 1.06 -18.34 3.71
C LEU A 148 0.80 -18.99 2.35
N SER A 149 1.83 -19.29 1.54
CA SER A 149 1.64 -19.94 0.21
C SER A 149 0.89 -21.26 0.27
N GLY A 150 1.23 -22.12 1.25
CA GLY A 150 0.53 -23.39 1.50
C GLY A 150 -0.91 -23.24 2.03
N ARG A 151 -1.36 -22.02 2.27
CA ARG A 151 -2.70 -21.68 2.79
C ARG A 151 -3.58 -20.97 1.77
N GLY A 152 -3.17 -20.95 0.50
CA GLY A 152 -3.92 -20.33 -0.61
C GLY A 152 -3.73 -18.84 -0.76
N ILE A 153 -2.77 -18.23 -0.05
CA ILE A 153 -2.44 -16.81 -0.16
C ILE A 153 -1.15 -16.64 -0.96
N THR A 154 -1.14 -15.73 -1.92
CA THR A 154 0.06 -15.35 -2.66
C THR A 154 0.36 -13.87 -2.47
N ALA A 155 1.63 -13.51 -2.43
CA ALA A 155 2.06 -12.14 -2.37
C ALA A 155 3.27 -11.93 -3.29
N CYS A 156 3.33 -10.78 -3.93
CA CYS A 156 4.45 -10.37 -4.75
C CYS A 156 4.71 -8.88 -4.62
N SER A 157 5.89 -8.45 -5.05
CA SER A 157 6.26 -7.05 -5.19
C SER A 157 6.50 -6.72 -6.65
N LEU A 158 5.93 -5.60 -7.09
CA LEU A 158 6.12 -5.07 -8.44
C LEU A 158 6.97 -3.81 -8.34
N ARG A 159 8.20 -3.83 -8.84
CA ARG A 159 9.05 -2.65 -8.93
C ARG A 159 8.69 -1.86 -10.18
N LEU A 160 8.23 -0.64 -9.98
CA LEU A 160 7.98 0.30 -11.06
C LEU A 160 9.17 1.25 -11.17
N SER A 161 9.47 1.65 -12.40
CA SER A 161 10.39 2.74 -12.70
C SER A 161 9.61 4.05 -12.84
N TRP A 162 10.10 4.98 -13.61
CA TRP A 162 9.40 6.23 -13.90
C TRP A 162 8.09 5.96 -14.65
N LEU A 163 7.04 6.60 -14.17
CA LEU A 163 5.74 6.58 -14.83
C LEU A 163 5.50 7.94 -15.47
N ASP A 164 4.85 7.95 -16.63
CA ASP A 164 4.40 9.19 -17.28
C ASP A 164 3.17 9.75 -16.55
N ALA A 165 3.34 9.97 -15.23
CA ALA A 165 2.34 10.51 -14.33
C ALA A 165 3.00 11.09 -13.08
N GLY A 166 2.45 12.16 -12.54
CA GLY A 166 2.96 12.80 -11.32
C GLY A 166 4.37 13.36 -11.52
N ARG A 167 5.34 12.95 -10.69
CA ARG A 167 6.74 13.42 -10.82
C ARG A 167 7.47 12.88 -12.04
N GLY A 168 7.00 11.83 -12.67
CA GLY A 168 7.60 11.25 -13.87
C GLY A 168 7.17 11.94 -15.16
N ALA A 169 6.18 12.85 -15.09
CA ALA A 169 5.68 13.63 -16.23
C ALA A 169 6.36 15.02 -16.36
N ALA A 170 7.43 15.29 -15.60
CA ALA A 170 8.14 16.57 -15.57
C ALA A 170 9.41 16.53 -16.44
#